data_d65ba309f373d6ad803916f6fbcda06e
#
_entry.id   d65ba309f373d6ad803916f6fbcda06e
#
_cell.length_a   1.000
_cell.length_b   1.000
_cell.length_c   1.000
_cell.angle_alpha   90.00
_cell.angle_beta   90.00
_cell.angle_gamma   90.00
#
_symmetry.space_group_name_H-M   'P 1'
#
loop_
_entity.id
_entity.type
_entity.pdbx_description
1 polymer ?
#
loop_
_entity_poly.entity_id
_entity_poly.type
_entity_poly.pdbx_seq_one_letter_code
_entity_poly.pdbx_strand_id
1 'polypeptide(L)'
;LDNCIDYLDDKTKIILAVDADEAGQALKQEFIRRLGAEVCFLVEFNGQKDANEYLLEHGAAELRNAIHTATQVPLEGVTTLYDIHDEVKEFVKNGFKPGYQVGLKNFDRIFSTYTGQFITVTGIPSSGKSDFVDQMVVGYNNMYGWKTAFASPENHPTYLHAHKLMRKTWQDMPSMGDIGGDKWNQVTQKVNDNYFF
;
A
#
# COMPACT_ATOMS: atom_id res chain seq x y z
N LEU A 1 23.98 -26.37 8.54
CA LEU A 1 22.58 -26.77 8.67
C LEU A 1 22.37 -28.22 8.15
N ASP A 2 22.95 -28.56 7.01
CA ASP A 2 22.73 -29.85 6.32
C ASP A 2 22.98 -31.06 7.20
N ASN A 3 23.93 -30.98 8.16
CA ASN A 3 24.25 -32.05 9.08
C ASN A 3 23.32 -32.17 10.30
N CYS A 4 22.41 -31.23 10.49
CA CYS A 4 21.54 -31.14 11.67
C CYS A 4 20.06 -31.18 11.36
N ILE A 5 19.68 -31.10 10.09
CA ILE A 5 18.28 -30.96 9.69
C ILE A 5 17.42 -32.11 10.15
N ASP A 6 17.94 -33.33 10.05
CA ASP A 6 17.25 -34.56 10.46
C ASP A 6 16.88 -34.59 11.95
N TYR A 7 17.60 -33.83 12.80
CA TYR A 7 17.29 -33.70 14.23
C TYR A 7 16.18 -32.67 14.52
N LEU A 8 15.88 -31.83 13.55
CA LEU A 8 14.96 -30.69 13.68
C LEU A 8 13.62 -30.94 13.02
N ASP A 9 13.59 -31.86 12.05
CA ASP A 9 12.43 -32.07 11.17
C ASP A 9 11.17 -32.56 11.90
N ASP A 10 11.32 -33.25 13.03
CA ASP A 10 10.22 -33.77 13.85
C ASP A 10 9.82 -32.83 15.01
N LYS A 11 10.43 -31.65 15.12
CA LYS A 11 10.20 -30.75 16.27
C LYS A 11 9.04 -29.80 15.98
N THR A 12 8.20 -29.65 16.99
CA THR A 12 7.04 -28.72 16.95
C THR A 12 7.40 -27.31 17.41
N LYS A 13 8.55 -27.13 18.03
CA LYS A 13 9.07 -25.83 18.47
C LYS A 13 10.58 -25.82 18.40
N ILE A 14 11.13 -24.87 17.64
CA ILE A 14 12.56 -24.65 17.49
C ILE A 14 12.85 -23.21 17.87
N ILE A 15 13.65 -23.00 18.91
CA ILE A 15 14.00 -21.68 19.41
C ILE A 15 15.32 -21.26 18.76
N LEU A 16 15.30 -20.16 18.02
CA LEU A 16 16.44 -19.60 17.31
C LEU A 16 17.02 -18.45 18.14
N ALA A 17 18.22 -18.66 18.66
CA ALA A 17 19.01 -17.67 19.39
C ALA A 17 20.25 -17.33 18.55
N VAL A 18 20.06 -16.66 17.43
CA VAL A 18 21.11 -16.32 16.46
C VAL A 18 21.66 -14.92 16.73
N ASP A 19 22.89 -14.68 16.28
CA ASP A 19 23.54 -13.37 16.41
C ASP A 19 22.80 -12.29 15.62
N ALA A 20 22.90 -11.04 16.06
CA ALA A 20 22.27 -9.91 15.40
C ALA A 20 23.00 -9.44 14.13
N ASP A 21 24.14 -10.05 13.78
CA ASP A 21 24.94 -9.70 12.60
C ASP A 21 24.36 -10.30 11.30
N GLU A 22 24.97 -9.94 10.17
CA GLU A 22 24.54 -10.38 8.84
C GLU A 22 24.54 -11.92 8.70
N ALA A 23 25.54 -12.59 9.27
CA ALA A 23 25.64 -14.04 9.23
C ALA A 23 24.51 -14.71 10.04
N GLY A 24 24.21 -14.20 11.23
CA GLY A 24 23.11 -14.67 12.06
C GLY A 24 21.74 -14.43 11.41
N GLN A 25 21.53 -13.29 10.74
CA GLN A 25 20.31 -13.05 10.01
C GLN A 25 20.15 -13.98 8.80
N ALA A 26 21.22 -14.24 8.04
CA ALA A 26 21.22 -15.21 6.95
C ALA A 26 20.88 -16.62 7.44
N LEU A 27 21.48 -17.03 8.56
CA LEU A 27 21.21 -18.32 9.19
C LEU A 27 19.74 -18.45 9.66
N LYS A 28 19.19 -17.39 10.26
CA LYS A 28 17.78 -17.31 10.65
C LYS A 28 16.86 -17.52 9.45
N GLN A 29 17.09 -16.81 8.34
CA GLN A 29 16.29 -16.97 7.13
C GLN A 29 16.35 -18.39 6.57
N GLU A 30 17.52 -19.01 6.60
CA GLU A 30 17.68 -20.38 6.13
C GLU A 30 16.97 -21.41 7.03
N PHE A 31 16.94 -21.21 8.35
CA PHE A 31 16.12 -22.02 9.26
C PHE A 31 14.63 -21.90 8.93
N ILE A 32 14.13 -20.67 8.80
CA ILE A 32 12.72 -20.40 8.48
C ILE A 32 12.35 -21.02 7.13
N ARG A 33 13.23 -20.89 6.13
CA ARG A 33 12.99 -21.45 4.79
C ARG A 33 12.88 -22.97 4.76
N ARG A 34 13.70 -23.67 5.57
CA ARG A 34 13.78 -25.14 5.56
C ARG A 34 12.80 -25.82 6.50
N LEU A 35 12.55 -25.22 7.65
CA LEU A 35 11.73 -25.83 8.71
C LEU A 35 10.31 -25.31 8.77
N GLY A 36 10.06 -24.15 8.14
CA GLY A 36 8.79 -23.42 8.23
C GLY A 36 8.77 -22.41 9.38
N ALA A 37 8.08 -21.30 9.18
CA ALA A 37 7.95 -20.23 10.19
C ALA A 37 7.09 -20.68 11.39
N GLU A 38 6.19 -21.64 11.17
CA GLU A 38 5.24 -22.14 12.17
C GLU A 38 5.91 -22.85 13.35
N VAL A 39 7.09 -23.44 13.14
CA VAL A 39 7.86 -24.13 14.20
C VAL A 39 9.01 -23.30 14.75
N CYS A 40 9.35 -22.18 14.12
CA CYS A 40 10.47 -21.32 14.49
C CYS A 40 10.05 -20.21 15.46
N PHE A 41 10.79 -20.07 16.55
CA PHE A 41 10.62 -19.03 17.56
C PHE A 41 11.93 -18.26 17.72
N LEU A 42 11.86 -16.93 17.83
CA LEU A 42 13.00 -16.04 17.95
C LEU A 42 13.22 -15.58 19.37
N VAL A 43 14.46 -15.59 19.81
CA VAL A 43 14.89 -14.91 21.04
C VAL A 43 15.30 -13.49 20.69
N GLU A 44 14.80 -12.51 21.43
CA GLU A 44 15.20 -11.11 21.31
C GLU A 44 16.21 -10.75 22.41
N PHE A 45 17.36 -10.23 22.00
CA PHE A 45 18.43 -9.82 22.91
C PHE A 45 18.46 -8.31 23.16
N ASN A 46 17.36 -7.59 22.91
CA ASN A 46 17.15 -6.16 23.24
C ASN A 46 18.30 -5.22 22.83
N GLY A 47 18.91 -5.50 21.67
CA GLY A 47 19.99 -4.69 21.10
C GLY A 47 21.40 -5.21 21.35
N GLN A 48 21.59 -6.24 22.18
CA GLN A 48 22.86 -6.97 22.28
C GLN A 48 23.11 -7.81 21.02
N LYS A 49 24.41 -8.01 20.72
CA LYS A 49 24.82 -8.71 19.52
C LYS A 49 24.45 -10.20 19.55
N ASP A 50 24.64 -10.82 20.72
CA ASP A 50 24.49 -12.26 20.88
C ASP A 50 24.04 -12.63 22.31
N ALA A 51 23.78 -13.92 22.52
CA ALA A 51 23.38 -14.47 23.82
C ALA A 51 24.45 -14.29 24.92
N ASN A 52 25.72 -14.20 24.56
CA ASN A 52 26.81 -14.03 25.53
C ASN A 52 26.86 -12.58 26.04
N GLU A 53 26.75 -11.60 25.17
CA GLU A 53 26.62 -10.20 25.59
C GLU A 53 25.40 -10.00 26.47
N TYR A 54 24.25 -10.57 26.09
CA TYR A 54 23.02 -10.52 26.87
C TYR A 54 23.21 -11.18 28.26
N LEU A 55 23.87 -12.35 28.32
CA LEU A 55 24.20 -13.05 29.58
C LEU A 55 25.07 -12.21 30.51
N LEU A 56 26.11 -11.57 29.96
CA LEU A 56 27.04 -10.72 30.74
C LEU A 56 26.38 -9.50 31.32
N GLU A 57 25.43 -8.90 30.59
CA GLU A 57 24.75 -7.67 31.01
C GLU A 57 23.57 -7.94 31.94
N HIS A 58 22.74 -8.96 31.65
CA HIS A 58 21.48 -9.20 32.34
C HIS A 58 21.49 -10.43 33.26
N GLY A 59 22.49 -11.27 33.15
CA GLY A 59 22.63 -12.49 33.97
C GLY A 59 21.83 -13.70 33.44
N ALA A 60 22.11 -14.86 34.04
CA ALA A 60 21.59 -16.15 33.57
C ALA A 60 20.07 -16.33 33.77
N ALA A 61 19.47 -15.64 34.72
CA ALA A 61 18.02 -15.68 34.95
C ALA A 61 17.28 -15.02 33.82
N GLU A 62 17.72 -13.82 33.40
CA GLU A 62 17.10 -13.08 32.31
C GLU A 62 17.33 -13.74 30.95
N LEU A 63 18.52 -14.30 30.69
CA LEU A 63 18.76 -15.11 29.47
C LEU A 63 17.82 -16.31 29.40
N ARG A 64 17.62 -17.02 30.49
CA ARG A 64 16.67 -18.13 30.55
C ARG A 64 15.25 -17.65 30.28
N ASN A 65 14.86 -16.53 30.86
CA ASN A 65 13.55 -15.92 30.62
C ASN A 65 13.37 -15.54 29.14
N ALA A 66 14.35 -14.88 28.52
CA ALA A 66 14.32 -14.52 27.08
C ALA A 66 14.13 -15.76 26.20
N ILE A 67 14.79 -16.89 26.51
CA ILE A 67 14.62 -18.15 25.77
C ILE A 67 13.19 -18.71 25.98
N HIS A 68 12.66 -18.67 27.18
CA HIS A 68 11.30 -19.17 27.46
C HIS A 68 10.19 -18.30 26.84
N THR A 69 10.43 -17.00 26.74
CA THR A 69 9.49 -16.03 26.15
C THR A 69 9.72 -15.80 24.65
N ALA A 70 10.55 -16.63 23.99
CA ALA A 70 10.78 -16.55 22.55
C ALA A 70 9.47 -16.50 21.78
N THR A 71 9.36 -15.54 20.85
CA THR A 71 8.17 -15.28 20.05
C THR A 71 8.20 -16.05 18.74
N GLN A 72 7.05 -16.56 18.32
CA GLN A 72 6.94 -17.26 17.02
C GLN A 72 7.29 -16.29 15.87
N VAL A 73 8.01 -16.81 14.88
CA VAL A 73 8.28 -16.04 13.64
C VAL A 73 6.94 -15.66 13.00
N PRO A 74 6.72 -14.37 12.68
CA PRO A 74 5.51 -13.97 11.97
C PRO A 74 5.39 -14.74 10.65
N LEU A 75 4.24 -15.33 10.42
CA LEU A 75 3.94 -15.99 9.14
C LEU A 75 3.72 -14.92 8.07
N GLU A 76 4.38 -15.06 6.93
CA GLU A 76 4.20 -14.15 5.80
C GLU A 76 2.73 -14.11 5.37
N GLY A 77 2.17 -12.90 5.26
CA GLY A 77 0.76 -12.70 4.91
C GLY A 77 -0.24 -12.93 6.05
N VAL A 78 0.21 -13.29 7.26
CA VAL A 78 -0.63 -13.39 8.45
C VAL A 78 -0.33 -12.22 9.39
N THR A 79 -1.35 -11.42 9.65
CA THR A 79 -1.27 -10.26 10.55
C THR A 79 -2.03 -10.58 11.83
N THR A 80 -1.39 -10.43 12.98
CA THR A 80 -2.04 -10.58 14.29
C THR A 80 -2.64 -9.26 14.75
N LEU A 81 -3.54 -9.32 15.73
CA LEU A 81 -4.10 -8.10 16.32
C LEU A 81 -3.04 -7.22 16.98
N TYR A 82 -1.95 -7.82 17.48
CA TYR A 82 -0.84 -7.05 18.08
C TYR A 82 -0.07 -6.24 17.02
N ASP A 83 0.08 -6.77 15.80
CA ASP A 83 0.77 -6.10 14.70
C ASP A 83 0.04 -4.84 14.23
N ILE A 84 -1.29 -4.81 14.36
CA ILE A 84 -2.17 -3.71 13.93
C ILE A 84 -2.87 -3.02 15.11
N HIS A 85 -2.37 -3.20 16.33
CA HIS A 85 -3.01 -2.69 17.54
C HIS A 85 -3.22 -1.17 17.50
N ASP A 86 -2.21 -0.44 17.05
CA ASP A 86 -2.27 1.02 17.02
C ASP A 86 -3.22 1.53 15.93
N GLU A 87 -3.27 0.86 14.78
CA GLU A 87 -4.25 1.14 13.72
C GLU A 87 -5.69 0.89 14.20
N VAL A 88 -5.90 -0.23 14.90
CA VAL A 88 -7.22 -0.55 15.48
C VAL A 88 -7.61 0.48 16.54
N LYS A 89 -6.68 0.88 17.40
CA LYS A 89 -6.90 1.91 18.41
C LYS A 89 -7.24 3.27 17.80
N GLU A 90 -6.52 3.66 16.75
CA GLU A 90 -6.81 4.88 16.00
C GLU A 90 -8.19 4.80 15.33
N PHE A 91 -8.52 3.65 14.73
CA PHE A 91 -9.83 3.43 14.13
C PHE A 91 -10.98 3.51 15.14
N VAL A 92 -10.84 2.90 16.32
CA VAL A 92 -11.85 2.97 17.38
C VAL A 92 -12.05 4.40 17.87
N LYS A 93 -10.98 5.21 17.91
CA LYS A 93 -11.02 6.61 18.35
C LYS A 93 -11.62 7.55 17.30
N ASN A 94 -11.25 7.39 16.03
CA ASN A 94 -11.49 8.36 14.97
C ASN A 94 -12.50 7.88 13.92
N GLY A 95 -12.86 6.59 13.90
CA GLY A 95 -13.68 5.98 12.85
C GLY A 95 -12.94 5.86 11.52
N PHE A 96 -13.70 5.65 10.44
CA PHE A 96 -13.15 5.65 9.08
C PHE A 96 -12.63 7.04 8.68
N LYS A 97 -11.44 7.09 8.11
CA LYS A 97 -10.96 8.33 7.48
C LYS A 97 -11.90 8.70 6.33
N PRO A 98 -12.24 9.99 6.16
CA PRO A 98 -13.03 10.42 5.01
C PRO A 98 -12.35 10.00 3.71
N GLY A 99 -13.12 9.42 2.79
CA GLY A 99 -12.60 9.11 1.46
C GLY A 99 -12.44 10.36 0.59
N TYR A 100 -11.76 10.18 -0.54
CA TYR A 100 -11.58 11.24 -1.51
C TYR A 100 -12.87 11.50 -2.28
N GLN A 101 -13.21 12.76 -2.44
CA GLN A 101 -14.40 13.28 -3.12
C GLN A 101 -14.04 13.82 -4.51
N VAL A 102 -15.02 13.92 -5.40
CA VAL A 102 -14.81 14.40 -6.77
C VAL A 102 -15.31 15.83 -7.02
N GLY A 103 -15.90 16.46 -6.00
CA GLY A 103 -16.50 17.79 -6.12
C GLY A 103 -17.92 17.79 -6.68
N LEU A 104 -18.57 16.63 -6.78
CA LEU A 104 -19.96 16.48 -7.21
C LEU A 104 -20.87 16.31 -5.99
N LYS A 105 -21.46 17.42 -5.51
CA LYS A 105 -22.18 17.52 -4.23
C LYS A 105 -23.12 16.34 -3.92
N ASN A 106 -23.95 15.91 -4.88
CA ASN A 106 -24.91 14.83 -4.65
C ASN A 106 -24.24 13.46 -4.67
N PHE A 107 -23.21 13.27 -5.49
CA PHE A 107 -22.44 12.05 -5.58
C PHE A 107 -21.55 11.88 -4.34
N ASP A 108 -20.85 12.91 -3.93
CA ASP A 108 -19.94 12.91 -2.78
C ASP A 108 -20.64 12.62 -1.44
N ARG A 109 -21.97 12.74 -1.39
CA ARG A 109 -22.78 12.36 -0.21
C ARG A 109 -22.96 10.84 -0.06
N ILE A 110 -22.86 10.11 -1.14
CA ILE A 110 -23.16 8.67 -1.20
C ILE A 110 -21.95 7.83 -1.57
N PHE A 111 -20.90 8.44 -2.11
CA PHE A 111 -19.71 7.75 -2.57
C PHE A 111 -18.45 8.57 -2.32
N SER A 112 -17.41 7.89 -1.85
CA SER A 112 -16.05 8.42 -1.76
C SER A 112 -15.07 7.30 -2.10
N THR A 113 -13.88 7.64 -2.55
CA THR A 113 -12.86 6.67 -2.94
C THR A 113 -11.70 6.63 -1.95
N TYR A 114 -10.99 5.53 -1.94
CA TYR A 114 -9.78 5.35 -1.16
C TYR A 114 -8.63 4.88 -2.07
N THR A 115 -7.41 5.18 -1.70
CA THR A 115 -6.23 4.65 -2.41
C THR A 115 -6.22 3.12 -2.35
N GLY A 116 -5.79 2.47 -3.46
CA GLY A 116 -5.78 1.00 -3.58
C GLY A 116 -7.13 0.38 -3.91
N GLN A 117 -8.20 1.17 -4.05
CA GLN A 117 -9.54 0.67 -4.36
C GLN A 117 -9.69 0.37 -5.86
N PHE A 118 -10.29 -0.77 -6.18
CA PHE A 118 -10.76 -1.11 -7.52
C PHE A 118 -12.24 -0.71 -7.67
N ILE A 119 -12.55 0.11 -8.68
CA ILE A 119 -13.90 0.65 -8.90
C ILE A 119 -14.39 0.22 -10.27
N THR A 120 -15.55 -0.44 -10.32
CA THR A 120 -16.22 -0.80 -11.57
C THR A 120 -17.40 0.14 -11.82
N VAL A 121 -17.40 0.82 -12.98
CA VAL A 121 -18.52 1.64 -13.45
C VAL A 121 -19.23 0.90 -14.59
N THR A 122 -20.48 0.51 -14.38
CA THR A 122 -21.29 -0.24 -15.34
C THR A 122 -22.57 0.47 -15.69
N GLY A 123 -23.19 0.09 -16.78
CA GLY A 123 -24.46 0.63 -17.26
C GLY A 123 -24.66 0.34 -18.76
N ILE A 124 -25.86 0.66 -19.25
CA ILE A 124 -26.22 0.45 -20.67
C ILE A 124 -25.35 1.30 -21.63
N PRO A 125 -25.18 0.88 -22.88
CA PRO A 125 -24.47 1.68 -23.88
C PRO A 125 -25.04 3.11 -23.98
N SER A 126 -24.16 4.08 -24.24
CA SER A 126 -24.50 5.51 -24.39
C SER A 126 -25.10 6.18 -23.14
N SER A 127 -25.00 5.57 -21.94
CA SER A 127 -25.48 6.16 -20.68
C SER A 127 -24.56 7.22 -20.07
N GLY A 128 -23.43 7.55 -20.71
CA GLY A 128 -22.50 8.56 -20.24
C GLY A 128 -21.45 8.04 -19.23
N LYS A 129 -21.24 6.72 -19.09
CA LYS A 129 -20.25 6.14 -18.16
C LYS A 129 -18.85 6.74 -18.29
N SER A 130 -18.33 6.76 -19.51
CA SER A 130 -16.99 7.31 -19.78
C SER A 130 -16.91 8.79 -19.49
N ASP A 131 -17.97 9.55 -19.80
CA ASP A 131 -18.05 10.98 -19.50
C ASP A 131 -18.09 11.24 -17.99
N PHE A 132 -18.79 10.39 -17.25
CA PHE A 132 -18.84 10.44 -15.79
C PHE A 132 -17.47 10.11 -15.17
N VAL A 133 -16.77 9.07 -15.67
CA VAL A 133 -15.40 8.73 -15.22
C VAL A 133 -14.44 9.88 -15.51
N ASP A 134 -14.49 10.49 -16.70
CA ASP A 134 -13.70 11.67 -17.04
C ASP A 134 -13.98 12.82 -16.07
N GLN A 135 -15.24 13.02 -15.67
CA GLN A 135 -15.63 14.04 -14.69
C GLN A 135 -15.04 13.76 -13.30
N MET A 136 -15.07 12.48 -12.84
CA MET A 136 -14.46 12.07 -11.59
C MET A 136 -12.95 12.33 -11.60
N VAL A 137 -12.27 11.95 -12.66
CA VAL A 137 -10.82 12.12 -12.84
C VAL A 137 -10.43 13.59 -12.77
N VAL A 138 -11.18 14.47 -13.45
CA VAL A 138 -10.96 15.92 -13.39
C VAL A 138 -11.23 16.46 -11.98
N GLY A 139 -12.24 15.94 -11.30
CA GLY A 139 -12.53 16.28 -9.91
C GLY A 139 -11.37 15.92 -8.97
N TYR A 140 -10.85 14.70 -9.05
CA TYR A 140 -9.70 14.28 -8.23
C TYR A 140 -8.44 15.10 -8.54
N ASN A 141 -8.18 15.40 -9.81
CA ASN A 141 -7.07 16.25 -10.17
C ASN A 141 -7.22 17.67 -9.58
N ASN A 142 -8.40 18.26 -9.69
CA ASN A 142 -8.64 19.62 -9.17
C ASN A 142 -8.54 19.70 -7.65
N MET A 143 -9.02 18.68 -6.92
CA MET A 143 -9.07 18.70 -5.45
C MET A 143 -7.79 18.20 -4.79
N TYR A 144 -7.11 17.22 -5.41
CA TYR A 144 -5.99 16.50 -4.78
C TYR A 144 -4.72 16.44 -5.64
N GLY A 145 -4.73 16.99 -6.84
CA GLY A 145 -3.60 16.95 -7.77
C GLY A 145 -3.30 15.54 -8.32
N TRP A 146 -4.26 14.62 -8.29
CA TRP A 146 -4.06 13.26 -8.78
C TRP A 146 -3.78 13.25 -10.27
N LYS A 147 -2.81 12.42 -10.66
CA LYS A 147 -2.48 12.16 -12.05
C LYS A 147 -3.17 10.87 -12.50
N THR A 148 -3.59 10.81 -13.76
CA THR A 148 -4.35 9.67 -14.28
C THR A 148 -3.73 9.14 -15.56
N ALA A 149 -3.56 7.81 -15.62
CA ALA A 149 -3.24 7.09 -16.85
C ALA A 149 -4.50 6.44 -17.42
N PHE A 150 -4.74 6.62 -18.72
CA PHE A 150 -5.88 6.04 -19.44
C PHE A 150 -5.41 4.88 -20.33
N ALA A 151 -6.09 3.74 -20.19
CA ALA A 151 -6.02 2.64 -21.13
C ALA A 151 -7.41 2.51 -21.78
N SER A 152 -7.66 3.27 -22.85
CA SER A 152 -9.00 3.41 -23.42
C SER A 152 -9.01 3.13 -24.93
N PRO A 153 -9.16 1.85 -25.34
CA PRO A 153 -9.21 1.48 -26.75
C PRO A 153 -10.37 2.13 -27.53
N GLU A 154 -11.45 2.47 -26.84
CA GLU A 154 -12.64 3.09 -27.47
C GLU A 154 -12.45 4.59 -27.77
N ASN A 155 -11.51 5.28 -27.11
CA ASN A 155 -11.27 6.70 -27.31
C ASN A 155 -10.17 6.96 -28.37
N HIS A 156 -10.33 6.36 -29.55
CA HIS A 156 -9.49 6.65 -30.69
C HIS A 156 -10.22 7.60 -31.68
N PRO A 157 -9.49 8.54 -32.25
CA PRO A 157 -8.11 8.92 -31.96
C PRO A 157 -7.96 9.66 -30.64
N THR A 158 -6.78 9.54 -29.98
CA THR A 158 -6.47 10.04 -28.62
C THR A 158 -6.77 11.53 -28.42
N TYR A 159 -6.61 12.35 -29.49
CA TYR A 159 -6.88 13.80 -29.39
C TYR A 159 -8.34 14.12 -29.04
N LEU A 160 -9.29 13.23 -29.37
CA LEU A 160 -10.69 13.42 -29.00
C LEU A 160 -10.90 13.28 -27.49
N HIS A 161 -10.20 12.34 -26.86
CA HIS A 161 -10.23 12.17 -25.41
C HIS A 161 -9.54 13.33 -24.70
N ALA A 162 -8.34 13.71 -25.15
CA ALA A 162 -7.63 14.87 -24.64
C ALA A 162 -8.49 16.15 -24.72
N HIS A 163 -9.19 16.38 -25.85
CA HIS A 163 -10.12 17.51 -26.01
C HIS A 163 -11.28 17.45 -25.02
N LYS A 164 -11.86 16.28 -24.76
CA LYS A 164 -12.92 16.13 -23.73
C LYS A 164 -12.42 16.55 -22.35
N LEU A 165 -11.22 16.11 -21.96
CA LEU A 165 -10.60 16.47 -20.67
C LEU A 165 -10.26 17.96 -20.60
N MET A 166 -9.76 18.55 -21.69
CA MET A 166 -9.55 20.01 -21.76
C MET A 166 -10.85 20.78 -21.51
N ARG A 167 -11.95 20.38 -22.14
CA ARG A 167 -13.26 21.01 -21.95
C ARG A 167 -13.73 20.94 -20.49
N LYS A 168 -13.61 19.77 -19.86
CA LYS A 168 -13.97 19.56 -18.44
C LYS A 168 -13.09 20.38 -17.50
N THR A 169 -11.80 20.49 -17.80
CA THR A 169 -10.84 21.28 -17.03
C THR A 169 -11.08 22.79 -17.19
N TRP A 170 -11.47 23.22 -18.38
CA TRP A 170 -11.76 24.63 -18.70
C TRP A 170 -13.09 25.11 -18.12
N GLN A 171 -14.05 24.21 -17.95
CA GLN A 171 -15.43 24.43 -17.53
C GLN A 171 -16.32 25.12 -18.56
N ASP A 172 -15.77 25.56 -19.71
CA ASP A 172 -16.44 26.15 -20.84
C ASP A 172 -15.95 25.54 -22.16
N MET A 173 -16.65 25.81 -23.26
CA MET A 173 -16.20 25.37 -24.58
C MET A 173 -15.16 26.37 -25.12
N PRO A 174 -13.90 25.96 -25.34
CA PRO A 174 -12.95 26.84 -26.03
C PRO A 174 -13.42 27.13 -27.46
N SER A 175 -13.34 28.39 -27.84
CA SER A 175 -13.63 28.87 -29.19
C SER A 175 -12.36 28.89 -30.05
N MET A 176 -12.52 29.07 -31.36
CA MET A 176 -11.38 29.26 -32.27
C MET A 176 -10.48 30.43 -31.85
N GLY A 177 -11.05 31.49 -31.26
CA GLY A 177 -10.33 32.66 -30.79
C GLY A 177 -9.50 32.43 -29.51
N ASP A 178 -9.76 31.36 -28.79
CA ASP A 178 -9.03 31.00 -27.56
C ASP A 178 -7.72 30.25 -27.85
N ILE A 179 -7.55 29.69 -29.05
CA ILE A 179 -6.40 28.89 -29.42
C ILE A 179 -5.11 29.73 -29.38
N GLY A 180 -4.12 29.26 -28.61
CA GLY A 180 -2.85 29.98 -28.42
C GLY A 180 -2.88 31.08 -27.37
N GLY A 181 -4.04 31.42 -26.81
CA GLY A 181 -4.14 32.36 -25.68
C GLY A 181 -3.66 31.79 -24.36
N ASP A 182 -3.52 32.65 -23.36
CA ASP A 182 -2.99 32.27 -22.05
C ASP A 182 -3.77 31.13 -21.38
N LYS A 183 -5.11 31.20 -21.40
CA LYS A 183 -5.97 30.17 -20.83
C LYS A 183 -5.84 28.84 -21.57
N TRP A 184 -5.74 28.89 -22.91
CA TRP A 184 -5.48 27.71 -23.72
C TRP A 184 -4.17 27.02 -23.31
N ASN A 185 -3.09 27.80 -23.21
CA ASN A 185 -1.78 27.29 -22.82
C ASN A 185 -1.79 26.69 -21.40
N GLN A 186 -2.43 27.35 -20.45
CA GLN A 186 -2.59 26.86 -19.07
C GLN A 186 -3.34 25.52 -19.01
N VAL A 187 -4.46 25.40 -19.73
CA VAL A 187 -5.27 24.17 -19.74
C VAL A 187 -4.53 23.05 -20.46
N THR A 188 -3.87 23.36 -21.56
CA THR A 188 -3.03 22.39 -22.30
C THR A 188 -1.91 21.85 -21.41
N GLN A 189 -1.21 22.74 -20.72
CA GLN A 189 -0.15 22.36 -19.78
C GLN A 189 -0.73 21.49 -18.64
N LYS A 190 -1.85 21.89 -18.06
CA LYS A 190 -2.50 21.13 -17.01
C LYS A 190 -2.89 19.72 -17.44
N VAL A 191 -3.44 19.58 -18.67
CA VAL A 191 -3.81 18.26 -19.22
C VAL A 191 -2.57 17.42 -19.49
N ASN A 192 -1.53 18.02 -20.07
CA ASN A 192 -0.25 17.35 -20.35
C ASN A 192 0.42 16.81 -19.07
N ASP A 193 0.41 17.59 -17.99
CA ASP A 193 1.13 17.25 -16.76
C ASP A 193 0.39 16.22 -15.90
N ASN A 194 -0.91 16.01 -16.14
CA ASN A 194 -1.75 15.22 -15.24
C ASN A 194 -2.45 14.04 -15.90
N TYR A 195 -2.55 13.99 -17.24
CA TYR A 195 -3.26 12.90 -17.93
C TYR A 195 -2.37 12.24 -18.99
N PHE A 196 -2.25 10.91 -18.89
CA PHE A 196 -1.42 10.06 -19.75
C PHE A 196 -2.33 9.13 -20.55
N PHE A 197 -2.11 9.04 -21.87
CA PHE A 197 -2.98 8.30 -22.79
C PHE A 197 -2.26 7.12 -23.44
#